data_2bb45670950a2af7346c0f98f357209b
#
_entry.id   2bb45670950a2af7346c0f98f357209b
#
_cell.length_a   1.000
_cell.length_b   1.000
_cell.length_c   1.000
_cell.angle_alpha   90.00
_cell.angle_beta   90.00
_cell.angle_gamma   90.00
#
_symmetry.space_group_name_H-M   'P 1'
#
loop_
_entity.id
_entity.type
_entity.pdbx_description
1 polymer ?
#
loop_
_entity_poly.entity_id
_entity_poly.type
_entity_poly.pdbx_seq_one_letter_code
_entity_poly.pdbx_strand_id
1 'polypeptide(L)'
;MVTKKKKSSPGSKKTKEEFPHFRHYLKSGHPALVVSEHSESEYKYRKVMHNERDGRHLNEKVYPNPNKRDKEPMYIAKRVRHDKKKYFGKKYPWKYK
;
A
#
# COMPACT_ATOMS: atom_id res chain seq x y z
N MET A 1 23.25 20.01 11.17
CA MET A 1 23.07 19.90 10.97
C MET A 1 22.98 19.55 10.73
N VAL A 2 22.45 19.37 11.03
CA VAL A 2 22.02 19.02 10.76
C VAL A 2 21.68 18.55 10.51
N THR A 3 21.27 18.33 10.70
CA THR A 3 20.79 18.03 10.31
C THR A 3 20.44 17.54 10.03
N LYS A 4 20.12 17.28 10.19
CA LYS A 4 19.60 17.04 9.77
C LYS A 4 19.36 16.56 9.67
N LYS A 5 19.05 16.35 9.96
CA LYS A 5 18.61 16.17 9.65
C LYS A 5 18.41 15.71 9.62
N LYS A 6 18.12 15.51 9.95
CA LYS A 6 17.72 15.35 9.74
C LYS A 6 17.52 14.86 9.75
N LYS A 7 17.23 14.71 10.13
CA LYS A 7 16.83 14.52 9.99
C LYS A 7 16.56 14.04 10.14
N SER A 8 16.27 13.95 10.58
CA SER A 8 15.84 13.82 10.63
C SER A 8 15.59 13.43 10.82
N SER A 9 15.31 13.35 11.14
CA SER A 9 14.87 13.40 11.26
C SER A 9 14.60 13.20 11.47
N PRO A 10 14.37 13.10 11.75
CA PRO A 10 13.77 13.21 11.96
C PRO A 10 13.51 13.15 11.98
N GLY A 11 13.37 13.07 12.24
CA GLY A 11 12.81 13.37 12.23
C GLY A 11 12.65 13.47 12.04
N SER A 12 12.54 13.78 12.11
CA SER A 12 12.16 14.02 11.87
C SER A 12 11.96 14.11 11.37
N LYS A 13 11.92 14.86 11.71
CA LYS A 13 11.41 15.01 11.19
C LYS A 13 10.73 14.57 10.19
N LYS A 14 10.78 14.69 10.27
CA LYS A 14 10.24 13.94 9.16
C LYS A 14 8.84 13.42 9.38
N THR A 15 7.97 13.57 8.37
CA THR A 15 6.61 13.10 8.46
C THR A 15 6.56 11.58 8.43
N LYS A 16 5.88 10.98 9.40
CA LYS A 16 5.70 9.53 9.41
C LYS A 16 4.54 9.13 8.55
N GLU A 17 4.73 8.07 7.81
CA GLU A 17 3.64 7.49 7.03
C GLU A 17 2.77 6.64 7.93
N GLU A 18 1.47 6.67 7.67
CA GLU A 18 0.53 5.85 8.40
C GLU A 18 0.20 4.60 7.60
N PHE A 19 0.11 3.49 8.27
CA PHE A 19 -0.18 2.21 7.62
C PHE A 19 -1.41 1.57 8.26
N PRO A 20 -2.15 0.79 7.50
CA PRO A 20 -1.96 0.57 6.07
C PRO A 20 -2.52 1.71 5.23
N HIS A 21 -2.05 1.83 3.99
CA HIS A 21 -2.61 2.79 3.06
C HIS A 21 -2.47 2.24 1.64
N PHE A 22 -3.22 2.81 0.70
CA PHE A 22 -3.20 2.36 -0.69
C PHE A 22 -2.31 3.26 -1.51
N ARG A 23 -1.53 2.66 -2.40
CA ARG A 23 -0.73 3.38 -3.40
C ARG A 23 -0.84 2.71 -4.74
N HIS A 24 -0.62 3.49 -5.79
CA HIS A 24 -0.52 2.94 -7.14
C HIS A 24 0.79 2.16 -7.24
N TYR A 25 0.70 0.90 -7.68
CA TYR A 25 1.90 0.08 -7.84
C TYR A 25 2.27 0.07 -9.31
N LEU A 26 3.42 0.66 -9.65
CA LEU A 26 3.80 0.92 -11.03
C LEU A 26 4.00 -0.35 -11.85
N LYS A 27 4.50 -1.39 -11.22
CA LYS A 27 4.78 -2.64 -11.94
C LYS A 27 3.51 -3.34 -12.42
N SER A 28 2.42 -3.20 -11.70
CA SER A 28 1.16 -3.87 -12.07
C SER A 28 0.16 -2.94 -12.71
N GLY A 29 0.32 -1.63 -12.52
CA GLY A 29 -0.66 -0.66 -12.97
C GLY A 29 -1.92 -0.65 -12.13
N HIS A 30 -1.94 -1.38 -11.02
CA HIS A 30 -3.09 -1.48 -10.11
C HIS A 30 -2.73 -0.93 -8.75
N PRO A 31 -3.73 -0.64 -7.91
CA PRO A 31 -3.44 -0.27 -6.52
C PRO A 31 -2.81 -1.41 -5.76
N ALA A 32 -2.13 -1.07 -4.68
CA ALA A 32 -1.60 -2.04 -3.72
C ALA A 32 -1.88 -1.52 -2.33
N LEU A 33 -2.15 -2.42 -1.40
CA LEU A 33 -2.30 -2.07 0.01
C LEU A 33 -0.94 -2.16 0.66
N VAL A 34 -0.36 -1.01 0.98
CA VAL A 34 0.95 -0.93 1.63
C VAL A 34 0.71 -1.13 3.12
N VAL A 35 1.22 -2.22 3.67
CA VAL A 35 0.91 -2.59 5.05
C VAL A 35 1.93 -2.10 6.05
N SER A 36 3.18 -1.91 5.63
CA SER A 36 4.24 -1.40 6.51
C SER A 36 5.48 -1.15 5.69
N GLU A 37 6.50 -0.59 6.33
CA GLU A 37 7.82 -0.53 5.72
C GLU A 37 8.53 -1.87 5.93
N HIS A 38 9.23 -2.31 4.90
CA HIS A 38 10.11 -3.46 4.99
C HIS A 38 11.52 -3.02 5.37
N SER A 39 11.92 -1.87 4.82
CA SER A 39 13.22 -1.24 5.11
C SER A 39 13.12 0.23 4.71
N GLU A 40 14.22 0.96 4.81
CA GLU A 40 14.22 2.36 4.39
C GLU A 40 13.83 2.53 2.92
N SER A 41 14.15 1.53 2.10
CA SER A 41 13.96 1.63 0.66
C SER A 41 12.83 0.74 0.13
N GLU A 42 12.15 -0.01 0.99
CA GLU A 42 11.15 -0.96 0.53
C GLU A 42 9.90 -0.93 1.41
N TYR A 43 8.77 -1.20 0.75
CA TYR A 43 7.48 -1.40 1.43
C TYR A 43 7.11 -2.87 1.42
N LYS A 44 6.34 -3.27 2.44
CA LYS A 44 5.57 -4.51 2.38
C LYS A 44 4.18 -4.17 1.89
N TYR A 45 3.63 -5.00 1.03
CA TYR A 45 2.35 -4.70 0.41
C TYR A 45 1.59 -5.96 0.08
N ARG A 46 0.29 -5.79 -0.15
CA ARG A 46 -0.61 -6.84 -0.62
C ARG A 46 -1.24 -6.36 -1.91
N LYS A 47 -1.32 -7.24 -2.90
CA LYS A 47 -1.87 -6.89 -4.21
C LYS A 47 -3.38 -6.67 -4.13
N VAL A 48 -3.86 -5.68 -4.84
CA VAL A 48 -5.30 -5.43 -4.99
C VAL A 48 -5.73 -5.95 -6.35
N MET A 49 -6.81 -6.71 -6.38
CA MET A 49 -7.29 -7.36 -7.60
C MET A 49 -8.80 -7.27 -7.67
N HIS A 50 -9.33 -7.65 -8.84
CA HIS A 50 -10.78 -7.67 -9.06
C HIS A 50 -11.37 -9.06 -8.90
N ASN A 51 -10.52 -10.06 -8.67
CA ASN A 51 -10.94 -11.45 -8.64
C ASN A 51 -11.02 -11.95 -7.21
N GLU A 52 -12.03 -12.79 -6.96
CA GLU A 52 -12.21 -13.41 -5.66
C GLU A 52 -11.04 -14.32 -5.32
N ARG A 53 -10.42 -14.92 -6.32
CA ARG A 53 -9.34 -15.87 -6.12
C ARG A 53 -8.09 -15.48 -6.88
N ASP A 54 -6.94 -15.84 -6.31
CA ASP A 54 -5.65 -15.74 -6.94
C ASP A 54 -5.12 -17.18 -7.00
N GLY A 55 -5.40 -17.84 -8.13
CA GLY A 55 -5.11 -19.27 -8.25
C GLY A 55 -5.98 -20.05 -7.27
N ARG A 56 -5.33 -20.77 -6.36
CA ARG A 56 -6.04 -21.54 -5.35
C ARG A 56 -6.39 -20.74 -4.10
N HIS A 57 -5.84 -19.54 -3.99
CA HIS A 57 -5.98 -18.76 -2.77
C HIS A 57 -7.17 -17.82 -2.86
N LEU A 58 -7.93 -17.76 -1.79
CA LEU A 58 -9.06 -16.88 -1.67
C LEU A 58 -8.57 -15.52 -1.19
N ASN A 59 -8.92 -14.47 -1.94
CA ASN A 59 -8.55 -13.11 -1.58
C ASN A 59 -9.48 -12.55 -0.52
N GLU A 60 -8.99 -11.57 0.22
CA GLU A 60 -9.83 -10.87 1.19
C GLU A 60 -10.81 -9.99 0.44
N LYS A 61 -12.10 -10.14 0.75
CA LYS A 61 -13.16 -9.31 0.16
C LYS A 61 -13.39 -8.10 1.05
N VAL A 62 -13.31 -6.91 0.48
CA VAL A 62 -13.58 -5.67 1.19
C VAL A 62 -14.76 -4.99 0.53
N TYR A 63 -15.84 -4.84 1.29
CA TYR A 63 -17.05 -4.22 0.78
C TYR A 63 -17.69 -3.39 1.91
N PRO A 64 -18.10 -2.15 1.67
CA PRO A 64 -18.01 -1.44 0.39
C PRO A 64 -16.57 -1.17 -0.01
N ASN A 65 -16.36 -1.01 -1.32
CA ASN A 65 -15.03 -0.78 -1.88
C ASN A 65 -14.48 0.55 -1.34
N PRO A 66 -13.24 0.55 -0.82
CA PRO A 66 -12.63 1.81 -0.38
C PRO A 66 -12.55 2.86 -1.49
N ASN A 67 -12.45 2.42 -2.75
CA ASN A 67 -12.59 3.30 -3.88
C ASN A 67 -14.08 3.51 -4.13
N LYS A 68 -14.60 4.64 -3.69
CA LYS A 68 -16.04 4.90 -3.73
C LYS A 68 -16.62 5.00 -5.14
N ARG A 69 -15.76 5.11 -6.14
CA ARG A 69 -16.20 5.13 -7.53
C ARG A 69 -16.50 3.74 -8.07
N ASP A 70 -16.02 2.73 -7.37
CA ASP A 70 -16.20 1.34 -7.78
C ASP A 70 -17.27 0.71 -6.92
N LYS A 71 -18.32 0.20 -7.56
CA LYS A 71 -19.45 -0.40 -6.84
C LYS A 71 -19.23 -1.87 -6.52
N GLU A 72 -18.22 -2.48 -7.13
CA GLU A 72 -17.91 -3.88 -6.89
C GLU A 72 -17.00 -4.00 -5.68
N PRO A 73 -16.99 -5.15 -5.01
CA PRO A 73 -16.06 -5.35 -3.89
C PRO A 73 -14.62 -5.25 -4.35
N MET A 74 -13.76 -4.82 -3.43
CA MET A 74 -12.32 -4.88 -3.66
C MET A 74 -11.80 -6.20 -3.11
N TYR A 75 -10.88 -6.83 -3.82
CA TYR A 75 -10.26 -8.07 -3.37
C TYR A 75 -8.78 -7.81 -3.15
N ILE A 76 -8.28 -8.25 -2.01
CA ILE A 76 -6.88 -8.00 -1.63
C ILE A 76 -6.23 -9.34 -1.34
N ALA A 77 -5.11 -9.59 -2.02
CA ALA A 77 -4.37 -10.83 -1.82
C ALA A 77 -3.90 -10.93 -0.37
N LYS A 78 -3.99 -12.12 0.21
CA LYS A 78 -3.58 -12.31 1.60
C LYS A 78 -2.07 -12.38 1.76
N ARG A 79 -1.37 -12.73 0.69
CA ARG A 79 0.08 -12.83 0.74
C ARG A 79 0.72 -11.45 0.82
N VAL A 80 1.67 -11.30 1.75
CA VAL A 80 2.44 -10.06 1.88
C VAL A 80 3.72 -10.20 1.05
N ARG A 81 3.98 -9.20 0.21
CA ARG A 81 5.18 -9.14 -0.61
C ARG A 81 5.94 -7.88 -0.24
N HIS A 82 7.12 -7.69 -0.80
CA HIS A 82 7.85 -6.44 -0.62
C HIS A 82 8.49 -6.03 -1.93
N ASP A 83 8.67 -4.72 -2.10
CA ASP A 83 9.31 -4.17 -3.28
C ASP A 83 9.81 -2.78 -2.96
N LYS A 84 10.63 -2.24 -3.84
CA LYS A 84 11.26 -0.94 -3.64
C LYS A 84 10.22 0.18 -3.67
N LYS A 85 10.37 1.15 -2.78
CA LYS A 85 9.44 2.27 -2.67
C LYS A 85 9.31 3.05 -3.96
N LYS A 86 10.34 3.07 -4.80
CA LYS A 86 10.29 3.80 -6.06
C LYS A 86 9.26 3.23 -7.04
N TYR A 87 8.79 2.01 -6.82
CA TYR A 87 7.76 1.42 -7.67
C TYR A 87 6.35 1.72 -7.16
N PHE A 88 6.23 2.47 -6.07
CA PHE A 88 4.93 2.86 -5.52
C PHE A 88 4.74 4.33 -5.79
N GLY A 89 3.68 4.65 -6.53
CA GLY A 89 3.41 6.01 -6.93
C GLY A 89 2.41 6.68 -6.01
N LYS A 90 1.39 7.26 -6.64
CA LYS A 90 0.41 8.08 -5.94
C LYS A 90 -0.25 7.32 -4.78
N LYS A 91 -0.38 8.00 -3.64
CA LYS A 91 -1.13 7.50 -2.49
C LYS A 91 -2.60 7.84 -2.70
N TYR A 92 -3.46 6.84 -2.49
CA TYR A 92 -4.90 7.04 -2.61
C TYR A 92 -5.50 7.43 -1.26
N PRO A 93 -6.55 8.28 -1.25
CA PRO A 93 -7.20 8.68 -0.01
C PRO A 93 -8.22 7.64 0.49
N TRP A 94 -8.03 6.41 0.12
CA TRP A 94 -8.95 5.33 0.48
C TRP A 94 -8.61 4.79 1.86
N LYS A 95 -9.64 4.40 2.60
CA LYS A 95 -9.45 3.82 3.92
C LYS A 95 -9.63 2.30 3.84
N TYR A 96 -8.70 1.58 4.45
CA TYR A 96 -8.79 0.15 4.57
C TYR A 96 -9.48 -0.14 5.91
N LYS A 97 -10.73 -0.56 5.81
CA LYS A 97 -11.59 -0.92 6.97
C LYS A 97 -11.81 0.19 7.97
#